data_28c06a3b4b91f6499cb11ab185747feb
#
_entry.id   28c06a3b4b91f6499cb11ab185747feb
#
_cell.length_a   1.000
_cell.length_b   1.000
_cell.length_c   1.000
_cell.angle_alpha   90.00
_cell.angle_beta   90.00
_cell.angle_gamma   90.00
#
_symmetry.space_group_name_H-M   'P 1'
#
loop_
_entity.id
_entity.type
_entity.pdbx_description
1 polymer ?
#
loop_
_entity_poly.entity_id
_entity_poly.type
_entity_poly.pdbx_seq_one_letter_code
_entity_poly.pdbx_strand_id
1 'polypeptide(L)'
;ATKSNFTHKTKNISRLVLTDTATAKTVAIDGDTLSVKPAASLHLVRNGAHWQTASPAASAGLRKEHKLQGPVNDAFMESFLCVTPTGTPFHAIANERAKQEQDRFAKMFTREFLGEARAKNDTAITGADIAANNLILFGDPGSNQLIAKIAAKLPIKWTKDSIVVGDKTYSAAEHVPVLIYPNPLNPKRYVVINSGLVASRGATAYGDYAVLKVAKQADGQVTGTVADEGVFDETWQLPSTKI
;
A
#
# COMPACT_ATOMS: atom_id res chain seq x y z
N ALA A 1 -13.54 20.66 -34.64
CA ALA A 1 -12.13 20.99 -34.83
C ALA A 1 -11.30 20.12 -33.91
N THR A 2 -10.52 19.20 -34.49
CA THR A 2 -9.60 18.31 -33.76
C THR A 2 -8.44 19.14 -33.19
N LYS A 3 -8.30 19.19 -31.86
CA LYS A 3 -7.18 19.91 -31.25
C LYS A 3 -5.88 19.15 -31.57
N SER A 4 -4.95 19.84 -32.23
CA SER A 4 -3.61 19.30 -32.53
C SER A 4 -2.55 19.72 -31.49
N ASN A 5 -2.88 20.68 -30.63
CA ASN A 5 -2.00 21.24 -29.62
C ASN A 5 -2.64 21.13 -28.24
N PHE A 6 -1.88 20.63 -27.28
CA PHE A 6 -2.27 20.46 -25.89
C PHE A 6 -1.39 21.33 -24.99
N THR A 7 -1.98 22.07 -24.07
CA THR A 7 -1.24 22.92 -23.14
C THR A 7 -1.61 22.55 -21.72
N HIS A 8 -0.60 22.24 -20.89
CA HIS A 8 -0.77 21.82 -19.51
C HIS A 8 0.17 22.58 -18.57
N LYS A 9 -0.28 22.80 -17.34
CA LYS A 9 0.54 23.21 -16.22
C LYS A 9 0.42 22.16 -15.12
N THR A 10 1.55 21.76 -14.55
CA THR A 10 1.59 20.75 -13.51
C THR A 10 2.28 21.25 -12.25
N LYS A 11 1.99 20.63 -11.12
CA LYS A 11 2.68 20.86 -9.85
C LYS A 11 2.84 19.52 -9.13
N ASN A 12 4.07 19.21 -8.74
CA ASN A 12 4.42 17.96 -8.04
C ASN A 12 4.05 16.67 -8.82
N ILE A 13 4.18 16.73 -10.15
CA ILE A 13 3.94 15.59 -11.03
C ILE A 13 5.26 15.23 -11.70
N SER A 14 5.64 13.96 -11.63
CA SER A 14 6.82 13.39 -12.30
C SER A 14 6.47 12.63 -13.58
N ARG A 15 5.22 12.17 -13.72
CA ARG A 15 4.69 11.48 -14.90
C ARG A 15 3.29 11.93 -15.22
N LEU A 16 2.97 11.94 -16.51
CA LEU A 16 1.64 12.29 -17.01
C LEU A 16 1.30 11.39 -18.20
N VAL A 17 0.07 10.88 -18.22
CA VAL A 17 -0.50 10.21 -19.39
C VAL A 17 -1.61 11.09 -19.94
N LEU A 18 -1.48 11.49 -21.18
CA LEU A 18 -2.52 12.20 -21.91
C LEU A 18 -3.25 11.21 -22.80
N THR A 19 -4.57 11.17 -22.72
CA THR A 19 -5.45 10.38 -23.57
C THR A 19 -6.00 11.24 -24.71
N ASP A 20 -6.64 10.63 -25.70
CA ASP A 20 -7.24 11.30 -26.86
C ASP A 20 -6.24 12.14 -27.67
N THR A 21 -5.01 11.67 -27.75
CA THR A 21 -3.89 12.36 -28.41
C THR A 21 -3.63 11.88 -29.84
N ALA A 22 -4.60 11.18 -30.46
CA ALA A 22 -4.47 10.62 -31.82
C ALA A 22 -4.21 11.68 -32.93
N THR A 23 -4.43 12.97 -32.63
CA THR A 23 -4.17 14.09 -33.56
C THR A 23 -3.12 15.05 -33.03
N ALA A 24 -2.50 14.73 -31.87
CA ALA A 24 -1.50 15.59 -31.25
C ALA A 24 -0.24 15.68 -32.11
N LYS A 25 0.22 16.90 -32.38
CA LYS A 25 1.52 17.18 -33.01
C LYS A 25 2.50 17.81 -32.03
N THR A 26 1.97 18.60 -31.10
CA THR A 26 2.77 19.26 -30.06
C THR A 26 2.07 19.20 -28.71
N VAL A 27 2.85 19.12 -27.65
CA VAL A 27 2.41 19.25 -26.27
C VAL A 27 3.26 20.32 -25.59
N ALA A 28 2.62 21.36 -25.11
CA ALA A 28 3.25 22.38 -24.26
C ALA A 28 2.95 22.05 -22.80
N ILE A 29 3.98 21.90 -21.98
CA ILE A 29 3.84 21.53 -20.58
C ILE A 29 4.91 22.21 -19.72
N ASP A 30 4.49 22.97 -18.73
CA ASP A 30 5.35 23.71 -17.78
C ASP A 30 6.46 24.56 -18.44
N GLY A 31 6.20 25.08 -19.65
CA GLY A 31 7.17 25.87 -20.43
C GLY A 31 7.95 25.07 -21.47
N ASP A 32 7.96 23.75 -21.40
CA ASP A 32 8.52 22.91 -22.47
C ASP A 32 7.52 22.75 -23.64
N THR A 33 8.03 22.63 -24.86
CA THR A 33 7.24 22.30 -26.05
C THR A 33 7.81 21.03 -26.68
N LEU A 34 7.03 19.96 -26.63
CA LEU A 34 7.42 18.65 -27.13
C LEU A 34 6.76 18.37 -28.49
N SER A 35 7.55 18.04 -29.50
CA SER A 35 7.03 17.45 -30.73
C SER A 35 6.71 15.99 -30.48
N VAL A 36 5.49 15.57 -30.78
CA VAL A 36 4.98 14.22 -30.47
C VAL A 36 4.44 13.54 -31.71
N LYS A 37 4.50 12.21 -31.72
CA LYS A 37 3.82 11.41 -32.75
C LYS A 37 2.39 11.16 -32.28
N PRO A 38 1.39 11.31 -33.16
CA PRO A 38 0.01 10.98 -32.86
C PRO A 38 -0.12 9.55 -32.35
N ALA A 39 -0.79 9.40 -31.19
CA ALA A 39 -1.04 8.12 -30.54
C ALA A 39 -2.34 8.19 -29.73
N ALA A 40 -2.97 7.07 -29.41
CA ALA A 40 -4.15 7.04 -28.56
C ALA A 40 -3.86 7.61 -27.16
N SER A 41 -2.63 7.42 -26.66
CA SER A 41 -2.15 8.05 -25.44
C SER A 41 -0.68 8.44 -25.57
N LEU A 42 -0.30 9.52 -24.91
CA LEU A 42 1.08 10.00 -24.82
C LEU A 42 1.53 9.87 -23.37
N HIS A 43 2.66 9.22 -23.18
CA HIS A 43 3.31 9.09 -21.88
C HIS A 43 4.44 10.12 -21.79
N LEU A 44 4.38 10.96 -20.77
CA LEU A 44 5.36 12.00 -20.50
C LEU A 44 6.03 11.74 -19.16
N VAL A 45 7.32 12.01 -19.06
CA VAL A 45 8.10 11.89 -17.83
C VAL A 45 8.94 13.15 -17.63
N ARG A 46 9.04 13.60 -16.40
CA ARG A 46 9.89 14.71 -16.02
C ARG A 46 11.29 14.19 -15.72
N ASN A 47 12.29 14.78 -16.36
CA ASN A 47 13.70 14.52 -16.12
C ASN A 47 14.36 15.83 -15.67
N GLY A 48 14.62 15.96 -14.37
CA GLY A 48 15.01 17.24 -13.77
C GLY A 48 13.93 18.31 -13.96
N ALA A 49 14.29 19.41 -14.61
CA ALA A 49 13.37 20.52 -14.89
C ALA A 49 12.51 20.32 -16.14
N HIS A 50 12.87 19.38 -17.03
CA HIS A 50 12.31 19.25 -18.38
C HIS A 50 11.44 18.03 -18.54
N TRP A 51 10.40 18.15 -19.39
CA TRP A 51 9.54 17.06 -19.79
C TRP A 51 10.04 16.38 -21.08
N GLN A 52 9.85 15.07 -21.16
CA GLN A 52 10.17 14.28 -22.35
C GLN A 52 9.12 13.19 -22.57
N THR A 53 9.01 12.72 -23.81
CA THR A 53 8.17 11.55 -24.13
C THR A 53 8.78 10.29 -23.55
N ALA A 54 7.96 9.40 -23.04
CA ALA A 54 8.36 8.10 -22.48
C ALA A 54 7.61 6.96 -23.18
N SER A 55 8.21 5.78 -23.20
CA SER A 55 7.50 4.56 -23.59
C SER A 55 6.58 4.10 -22.46
N PRO A 56 5.40 3.52 -22.74
CA PRO A 56 4.60 2.82 -21.73
C PRO A 56 5.39 1.73 -20.97
N ALA A 57 6.31 1.07 -21.65
CA ALA A 57 7.19 0.04 -21.09
C ALA A 57 8.36 0.58 -20.25
N ALA A 58 8.60 1.89 -20.20
CA ALA A 58 9.73 2.50 -19.50
C ALA A 58 9.58 2.52 -17.97
N SER A 59 8.55 1.90 -17.40
CA SER A 59 8.37 1.71 -15.96
C SER A 59 8.69 0.27 -15.54
N ALA A 60 9.96 -0.13 -15.66
CA ALA A 60 10.40 -1.33 -14.99
C ALA A 60 10.39 -1.10 -13.48
N GLY A 61 9.69 -1.97 -12.72
CA GLY A 61 9.60 -1.90 -11.26
C GLY A 61 8.20 -1.58 -10.76
N LEU A 62 8.04 -1.62 -9.44
CA LEU A 62 6.79 -1.26 -8.77
C LEU A 62 6.54 0.24 -8.91
N ARG A 63 5.30 0.61 -9.20
CA ARG A 63 4.86 2.00 -9.23
C ARG A 63 3.43 2.12 -8.74
N LYS A 64 3.12 3.28 -8.16
CA LYS A 64 1.73 3.65 -7.88
C LYS A 64 1.03 3.91 -9.21
N GLU A 65 -0.08 3.21 -9.42
CA GLU A 65 -0.91 3.32 -10.61
C GLU A 65 -2.39 3.18 -10.22
N HIS A 66 -3.28 3.45 -11.14
CA HIS A 66 -4.71 3.27 -10.88
C HIS A 66 -5.00 1.87 -10.34
N LYS A 67 -5.70 1.77 -9.20
CA LYS A 67 -5.99 0.56 -8.41
C LYS A 67 -4.80 -0.04 -7.64
N LEU A 68 -3.63 0.60 -7.66
CA LEU A 68 -2.45 0.26 -6.87
C LEU A 68 -1.72 1.52 -6.42
N GLN A 69 -2.42 2.44 -5.75
CA GLN A 69 -1.89 3.75 -5.34
C GLN A 69 -1.88 3.98 -3.82
N GLY A 70 -2.54 3.11 -3.04
CA GLY A 70 -2.78 3.32 -1.61
C GLY A 70 -3.87 4.39 -1.38
N PRO A 71 -4.13 4.79 -0.17
CA PRO A 71 -3.64 4.27 1.12
C PRO A 71 -4.26 2.91 1.51
N VAL A 72 -4.10 2.50 2.79
CA VAL A 72 -4.58 1.18 3.28
C VAL A 72 -6.00 0.82 2.81
N ASN A 73 -6.91 1.78 2.81
CA ASN A 73 -8.31 1.53 2.41
C ASN A 73 -8.49 1.15 0.94
N ASP A 74 -7.52 1.46 0.06
CA ASP A 74 -7.60 1.11 -1.37
C ASP A 74 -7.67 -0.41 -1.60
N ALA A 75 -7.04 -1.20 -0.71
CA ALA A 75 -7.08 -2.66 -0.78
C ALA A 75 -8.49 -3.28 -0.61
N PHE A 76 -9.44 -2.52 -0.06
CA PHE A 76 -10.82 -2.97 0.18
C PHE A 76 -11.80 -2.56 -0.92
N MET A 77 -11.32 -1.86 -1.95
CA MET A 77 -12.13 -1.45 -3.10
C MET A 77 -12.30 -2.57 -4.14
N GLU A 78 -11.55 -3.66 -4.01
CA GLU A 78 -11.66 -4.86 -4.83
C GLU A 78 -11.80 -6.11 -3.95
N SER A 79 -11.80 -7.29 -4.57
CA SER A 79 -11.89 -8.57 -3.85
C SER A 79 -10.72 -8.72 -2.86
N PHE A 80 -11.02 -8.98 -1.61
CA PHE A 80 -10.04 -9.21 -0.56
C PHE A 80 -10.29 -10.48 0.24
N LEU A 81 -9.26 -10.99 0.90
CA LEU A 81 -9.30 -12.17 1.75
C LEU A 81 -8.47 -11.94 3.01
N CYS A 82 -9.10 -12.06 4.17
CA CYS A 82 -8.40 -12.02 5.46
C CYS A 82 -7.61 -13.31 5.69
N VAL A 83 -6.41 -13.16 6.23
CA VAL A 83 -5.50 -14.29 6.49
C VAL A 83 -5.17 -14.34 7.96
N THR A 84 -5.71 -15.36 8.62
CA THR A 84 -5.57 -15.59 10.05
C THR A 84 -4.25 -16.33 10.33
N PRO A 85 -3.40 -15.84 11.25
CA PRO A 85 -2.16 -16.51 11.61
C PRO A 85 -2.42 -17.83 12.36
N THR A 86 -1.59 -18.84 12.13
CA THR A 86 -1.66 -20.13 12.83
C THR A 86 -0.34 -20.52 13.54
N GLY A 87 0.73 -19.78 13.31
CA GLY A 87 2.05 -20.04 13.88
C GLY A 87 2.27 -19.40 15.26
N THR A 88 3.52 -19.45 15.72
CA THR A 88 3.93 -18.88 17.01
C THR A 88 4.38 -17.44 16.85
N PRO A 89 3.73 -16.45 17.49
CA PRO A 89 4.09 -15.06 17.36
C PRO A 89 5.46 -14.74 17.99
N PHE A 90 6.13 -13.74 17.47
CA PHE A 90 7.35 -13.20 18.07
C PHE A 90 7.07 -12.65 19.47
N HIS A 91 5.96 -11.91 19.64
CA HIS A 91 5.55 -11.29 20.88
C HIS A 91 4.03 -11.44 21.11
N ALA A 92 3.65 -11.85 22.32
CA ALA A 92 2.26 -12.09 22.67
C ALA A 92 1.37 -10.84 22.50
N ILE A 93 1.85 -9.66 22.90
CA ILE A 93 1.10 -8.42 22.82
C ILE A 93 0.81 -8.01 21.35
N ALA A 94 1.78 -8.22 20.45
CA ALA A 94 1.61 -7.95 19.03
C ALA A 94 0.54 -8.88 18.42
N ASN A 95 0.55 -10.15 18.78
CA ASN A 95 -0.45 -11.12 18.36
C ASN A 95 -1.85 -10.79 18.88
N GLU A 96 -1.93 -10.42 20.15
CA GLU A 96 -3.19 -10.00 20.80
C GLU A 96 -3.79 -8.79 20.07
N ARG A 97 -2.95 -7.80 19.73
CA ARG A 97 -3.35 -6.62 18.94
C ARG A 97 -3.83 -7.01 17.52
N ALA A 98 -3.09 -7.87 16.83
CA ALA A 98 -3.45 -8.32 15.48
C ALA A 98 -4.79 -9.07 15.48
N LYS A 99 -5.01 -9.97 16.45
CA LYS A 99 -6.27 -10.70 16.63
C LYS A 99 -7.44 -9.74 16.93
N GLN A 100 -7.25 -8.82 17.86
CA GLN A 100 -8.30 -7.83 18.17
C GLN A 100 -8.63 -6.96 16.95
N GLU A 101 -7.66 -6.59 16.13
CA GLU A 101 -7.90 -5.84 14.89
C GLU A 101 -8.68 -6.67 13.87
N GLN A 102 -8.34 -7.96 13.70
CA GLN A 102 -9.07 -8.87 12.83
C GLN A 102 -10.53 -9.02 13.27
N ASP A 103 -10.77 -9.24 14.58
CA ASP A 103 -12.10 -9.38 15.17
C ASP A 103 -12.90 -8.06 15.03
N ARG A 104 -12.26 -6.92 15.29
CA ARG A 104 -12.86 -5.59 15.11
C ARG A 104 -13.29 -5.39 13.66
N PHE A 105 -12.40 -5.71 12.72
CA PHE A 105 -12.70 -5.57 11.30
C PHE A 105 -13.87 -6.47 10.88
N ALA A 106 -13.86 -7.75 11.25
CA ALA A 106 -14.94 -8.67 10.92
C ALA A 106 -16.30 -8.18 11.44
N LYS A 107 -16.36 -7.75 12.71
CA LYS A 107 -17.61 -7.20 13.31
C LYS A 107 -18.05 -5.92 12.60
N MET A 108 -17.14 -5.01 12.32
CA MET A 108 -17.42 -3.78 11.59
C MET A 108 -17.94 -4.09 10.18
N PHE A 109 -17.30 -5.01 9.46
CA PHE A 109 -17.69 -5.37 8.11
C PHE A 109 -19.10 -5.94 8.06
N THR A 110 -19.46 -6.85 8.99
CA THR A 110 -20.80 -7.40 9.10
C THR A 110 -21.83 -6.32 9.39
N ARG A 111 -21.52 -5.37 10.29
CA ARG A 111 -22.44 -4.30 10.65
C ARG A 111 -22.68 -3.30 9.53
N GLU A 112 -21.62 -2.86 8.84
CA GLU A 112 -21.70 -1.77 7.85
C GLU A 112 -22.08 -2.27 6.45
N PHE A 113 -21.67 -3.50 6.09
CA PHE A 113 -21.86 -4.04 4.74
C PHE A 113 -22.84 -5.24 4.69
N LEU A 114 -23.42 -5.63 5.83
CA LEU A 114 -24.40 -6.72 5.94
C LEU A 114 -23.91 -8.06 5.36
N GLY A 115 -22.59 -8.28 5.40
CA GLY A 115 -21.93 -9.48 4.87
C GLY A 115 -20.82 -9.95 5.81
N GLU A 116 -20.21 -11.09 5.48
CA GLU A 116 -19.08 -11.64 6.23
C GLU A 116 -17.75 -11.36 5.52
N ALA A 117 -16.76 -10.87 6.24
CA ALA A 117 -15.40 -10.77 5.75
C ALA A 117 -14.82 -12.20 5.60
N ARG A 118 -14.54 -12.61 4.37
CA ARG A 118 -13.96 -13.93 4.10
C ARG A 118 -12.61 -14.06 4.77
N ALA A 119 -12.38 -15.18 5.45
CA ALA A 119 -11.12 -15.47 6.12
C ALA A 119 -10.66 -16.91 5.87
N LYS A 120 -9.34 -17.09 5.78
CA LYS A 120 -8.68 -18.40 5.75
C LYS A 120 -7.45 -18.39 6.65
N ASN A 121 -7.08 -19.54 7.16
CA ASN A 121 -5.80 -19.70 7.83
C ASN A 121 -4.65 -19.49 6.84
N ASP A 122 -3.54 -18.96 7.29
CA ASP A 122 -2.35 -18.70 6.49
C ASP A 122 -1.81 -19.97 5.80
N THR A 123 -1.97 -21.13 6.45
CA THR A 123 -1.62 -22.46 5.91
C THR A 123 -2.55 -22.96 4.81
N ALA A 124 -3.75 -22.38 4.69
CA ALA A 124 -4.77 -22.77 3.70
C ALA A 124 -4.83 -21.86 2.47
N ILE A 125 -3.96 -20.86 2.38
CA ILE A 125 -3.91 -19.93 1.24
C ILE A 125 -3.28 -20.61 0.03
N THR A 126 -3.98 -20.55 -1.08
CA THR A 126 -3.58 -21.14 -2.36
C THR A 126 -3.06 -20.10 -3.35
N GLY A 127 -2.42 -20.55 -4.43
CA GLY A 127 -2.03 -19.68 -5.54
C GLY A 127 -3.23 -18.98 -6.20
N ALA A 128 -4.39 -19.63 -6.24
CA ALA A 128 -5.64 -19.05 -6.74
C ALA A 128 -6.14 -17.91 -5.83
N ASP A 129 -6.04 -18.06 -4.51
CA ASP A 129 -6.39 -17.00 -3.56
C ASP A 129 -5.49 -15.77 -3.76
N ILE A 130 -4.18 -15.97 -3.92
CA ILE A 130 -3.20 -14.89 -4.18
C ILE A 130 -3.47 -14.20 -5.52
N ALA A 131 -3.89 -14.94 -6.54
CA ALA A 131 -4.20 -14.39 -7.85
C ALA A 131 -5.48 -13.53 -7.84
N ALA A 132 -6.49 -13.96 -7.11
CA ALA A 132 -7.82 -13.37 -7.15
C ALA A 132 -8.06 -12.24 -6.16
N ASN A 133 -7.29 -12.14 -5.06
CA ASN A 133 -7.63 -11.27 -3.94
C ASN A 133 -6.46 -10.38 -3.50
N ASN A 134 -6.78 -9.21 -2.97
CA ASN A 134 -5.92 -8.50 -2.05
C ASN A 134 -5.88 -9.28 -0.72
N LEU A 135 -4.71 -9.47 -0.13
CA LEU A 135 -4.57 -10.25 1.10
C LEU A 135 -4.42 -9.34 2.31
N ILE A 136 -5.29 -9.52 3.30
CA ILE A 136 -5.26 -8.78 4.57
C ILE A 136 -4.66 -9.70 5.62
N LEU A 137 -3.38 -9.51 5.89
CA LEU A 137 -2.56 -10.41 6.72
C LEU A 137 -2.54 -9.90 8.16
N PHE A 138 -2.90 -10.76 9.10
CA PHE A 138 -2.81 -10.47 10.53
C PHE A 138 -1.68 -11.25 11.18
N GLY A 139 -1.04 -10.66 12.21
CA GLY A 139 0.07 -11.27 12.93
C GLY A 139 1.44 -10.68 12.60
N ASP A 140 2.45 -11.50 12.75
CA ASP A 140 3.87 -11.19 12.51
C ASP A 140 4.55 -12.33 11.72
N PRO A 141 5.84 -12.17 11.30
CA PRO A 141 6.53 -13.22 10.55
C PRO A 141 6.68 -14.56 11.29
N GLY A 142 6.55 -14.59 12.61
CA GLY A 142 6.55 -15.85 13.38
C GLY A 142 5.20 -16.54 13.36
N SER A 143 4.12 -15.77 13.39
CA SER A 143 2.75 -16.31 13.49
C SER A 143 2.07 -16.52 12.14
N ASN A 144 2.47 -15.79 11.09
CA ASN A 144 1.85 -15.85 9.77
C ASN A 144 2.89 -16.17 8.69
N GLN A 145 2.80 -17.36 8.10
CA GLN A 145 3.76 -17.83 7.10
C GLN A 145 3.80 -16.98 5.83
N LEU A 146 2.70 -16.30 5.46
CA LEU A 146 2.71 -15.41 4.30
C LEU A 146 3.47 -14.12 4.61
N ILE A 147 3.31 -13.57 5.81
CA ILE A 147 4.14 -12.44 6.25
C ILE A 147 5.61 -12.85 6.25
N ALA A 148 5.96 -14.02 6.82
CA ALA A 148 7.32 -14.54 6.79
C ALA A 148 7.89 -14.63 5.36
N LYS A 149 7.08 -15.14 4.42
CA LYS A 149 7.48 -15.33 3.01
C LYS A 149 7.75 -14.01 2.28
N ILE A 150 7.07 -12.93 2.63
CA ILE A 150 7.17 -11.64 1.95
C ILE A 150 8.03 -10.62 2.70
N ALA A 151 8.29 -10.79 3.98
CA ALA A 151 8.92 -9.80 4.88
C ALA A 151 10.21 -9.19 4.31
N ALA A 152 11.08 -10.02 3.71
CA ALA A 152 12.34 -9.56 3.12
C ALA A 152 12.18 -8.65 1.89
N LYS A 153 10.99 -8.60 1.29
CA LYS A 153 10.66 -7.79 0.11
C LYS A 153 9.85 -6.54 0.43
N LEU A 154 9.53 -6.32 1.69
CA LEU A 154 8.81 -5.14 2.14
C LEU A 154 9.77 -3.97 2.37
N PRO A 155 9.32 -2.71 2.22
CA PRO A 155 10.16 -1.53 2.47
C PRO A 155 10.45 -1.30 3.96
N ILE A 156 9.69 -1.95 4.85
CA ILE A 156 9.89 -1.94 6.30
C ILE A 156 10.55 -3.25 6.69
N LYS A 157 11.72 -3.20 7.35
CA LYS A 157 12.37 -4.41 7.85
C LYS A 157 11.75 -4.79 9.19
N TRP A 158 11.34 -6.05 9.30
CA TRP A 158 10.68 -6.55 10.49
C TRP A 158 11.32 -7.86 10.96
N THR A 159 11.95 -7.81 12.12
CA THR A 159 12.56 -8.95 12.80
C THR A 159 11.87 -9.21 14.14
N LYS A 160 12.30 -10.25 14.86
CA LYS A 160 11.82 -10.51 16.23
C LYS A 160 12.14 -9.36 17.18
N ASP A 161 13.26 -8.66 16.97
CA ASP A 161 13.75 -7.66 17.91
C ASP A 161 13.37 -6.24 17.52
N SER A 162 13.23 -5.98 16.21
CA SER A 162 13.08 -4.61 15.71
C SER A 162 12.21 -4.48 14.47
N ILE A 163 11.63 -3.29 14.32
CA ILE A 163 10.97 -2.78 13.14
C ILE A 163 11.75 -1.55 12.68
N VAL A 164 12.25 -1.56 11.43
CA VAL A 164 13.05 -0.46 10.88
C VAL A 164 12.31 0.20 9.73
N VAL A 165 12.11 1.52 9.83
CA VAL A 165 11.46 2.37 8.84
C VAL A 165 12.42 3.51 8.48
N GLY A 166 13.05 3.44 7.33
CA GLY A 166 14.10 4.38 6.95
C GLY A 166 15.29 4.33 7.92
N ASP A 167 15.54 5.43 8.58
CA ASP A 167 16.59 5.61 9.60
C ASP A 167 16.10 5.36 11.04
N LYS A 168 14.80 5.12 11.24
CA LYS A 168 14.19 4.90 12.55
C LYS A 168 14.09 3.42 12.88
N THR A 169 14.35 3.08 14.14
CA THR A 169 14.26 1.72 14.68
C THR A 169 13.35 1.69 15.90
N TYR A 170 12.41 0.74 15.92
CA TYR A 170 11.43 0.52 16.96
C TYR A 170 11.58 -0.89 17.51
N SER A 171 11.41 -1.06 18.84
CA SER A 171 11.37 -2.39 19.47
C SER A 171 10.14 -3.16 19.01
N ALA A 172 10.32 -4.36 18.43
CA ALA A 172 9.22 -5.22 18.02
C ALA A 172 8.42 -5.79 19.20
N ALA A 173 8.97 -5.75 20.42
CA ALA A 173 8.27 -6.15 21.64
C ALA A 173 7.16 -5.17 22.06
N GLU A 174 7.25 -3.91 21.61
CA GLU A 174 6.32 -2.83 22.00
C GLU A 174 5.63 -2.19 20.79
N HIS A 175 5.98 -2.58 19.57
CA HIS A 175 5.44 -1.95 18.36
C HIS A 175 4.93 -2.98 17.36
N VAL A 176 3.95 -2.56 16.57
CA VAL A 176 3.35 -3.36 15.49
C VAL A 176 3.30 -2.51 14.23
N PRO A 177 3.82 -3.00 13.09
CA PRO A 177 3.69 -2.28 11.84
C PRO A 177 2.30 -2.52 11.24
N VAL A 178 1.78 -1.46 10.62
CA VAL A 178 0.64 -1.47 9.72
C VAL A 178 1.15 -1.00 8.37
N LEU A 179 0.82 -1.67 7.29
CA LEU A 179 1.16 -1.18 5.97
C LEU A 179 0.27 -1.77 4.87
N ILE A 180 0.17 -1.03 3.75
CA ILE A 180 -0.27 -1.54 2.45
C ILE A 180 0.93 -1.55 1.51
N TYR A 181 1.01 -2.60 0.70
CA TYR A 181 2.09 -2.74 -0.29
C TYR A 181 1.62 -3.59 -1.47
N PRO A 182 2.13 -3.40 -2.71
CA PRO A 182 1.93 -4.36 -3.77
C PRO A 182 2.44 -5.73 -3.33
N ASN A 183 1.59 -6.75 -3.45
CA ASN A 183 1.89 -8.09 -2.95
C ASN A 183 3.15 -8.66 -3.62
N PRO A 184 4.25 -8.94 -2.90
CA PRO A 184 5.46 -9.50 -3.50
C PRO A 184 5.27 -10.87 -4.16
N LEU A 185 4.13 -11.54 -3.92
CA LEU A 185 3.74 -12.79 -4.58
C LEU A 185 2.85 -12.56 -5.81
N ASN A 186 2.23 -11.40 -5.94
CA ASN A 186 1.43 -10.96 -7.09
C ASN A 186 1.35 -9.43 -7.14
N PRO A 187 2.28 -8.73 -7.82
CA PRO A 187 2.35 -7.27 -7.80
C PRO A 187 1.14 -6.52 -8.37
N LYS A 188 0.17 -7.22 -8.94
CA LYS A 188 -1.11 -6.66 -9.39
C LYS A 188 -2.17 -6.61 -8.28
N ARG A 189 -1.84 -7.05 -7.10
CA ARG A 189 -2.70 -7.10 -5.92
C ARG A 189 -1.97 -6.50 -4.72
N TYR A 190 -2.73 -6.18 -3.68
CA TYR A 190 -2.16 -5.70 -2.43
C TYR A 190 -1.92 -6.80 -1.41
N VAL A 191 -0.98 -6.53 -0.51
CA VAL A 191 -1.03 -7.02 0.87
C VAL A 191 -1.28 -5.84 1.79
N VAL A 192 -2.14 -6.04 2.80
CA VAL A 192 -2.27 -5.17 3.96
C VAL A 192 -1.84 -5.96 5.18
N ILE A 193 -1.06 -5.37 6.06
CA ILE A 193 -0.60 -6.01 7.29
C ILE A 193 -1.21 -5.28 8.49
N ASN A 194 -1.82 -6.05 9.41
CA ASN A 194 -2.36 -5.63 10.71
C ASN A 194 -3.35 -4.45 10.69
N SER A 195 -4.09 -4.30 9.61
CA SER A 195 -5.18 -3.34 9.52
C SER A 195 -6.37 -3.91 8.76
N GLY A 196 -7.56 -3.58 9.22
CA GLY A 196 -8.79 -3.69 8.45
C GLY A 196 -9.13 -2.37 7.76
N LEU A 197 -10.30 -2.33 7.10
CA LEU A 197 -10.88 -1.10 6.57
C LEU A 197 -11.14 -0.11 7.72
N VAL A 198 -10.68 1.11 7.55
CA VAL A 198 -10.94 2.23 8.46
C VAL A 198 -12.14 3.01 7.93
N ALA A 199 -13.33 2.66 8.42
CA ALA A 199 -14.60 3.22 7.93
C ALA A 199 -15.22 4.26 8.87
N SER A 200 -14.68 4.50 10.07
CA SER A 200 -15.35 5.31 11.09
C SER A 200 -14.91 6.78 11.06
N ARG A 201 -15.89 7.67 11.28
CA ARG A 201 -15.63 9.08 11.57
C ARG A 201 -14.79 9.18 12.84
N GLY A 202 -13.62 9.83 12.77
CA GLY A 202 -12.70 10.02 13.90
C GLY A 202 -11.68 8.89 14.12
N ALA A 203 -11.68 7.81 13.32
CA ALA A 203 -10.57 6.89 13.31
C ALA A 203 -9.42 7.46 12.46
N THR A 204 -8.21 7.34 12.94
CA THR A 204 -7.01 7.72 12.17
C THR A 204 -6.90 6.78 10.97
N ALA A 205 -7.13 7.32 9.78
CA ALA A 205 -6.83 6.60 8.55
C ALA A 205 -5.31 6.65 8.39
N TYR A 206 -4.65 5.51 8.49
CA TYR A 206 -3.23 5.42 8.19
C TYR A 206 -2.98 5.78 6.72
N GLY A 207 -1.82 6.36 6.43
CA GLY A 207 -1.31 6.51 5.08
C GLY A 207 -1.05 5.15 4.43
N ASP A 208 0.10 4.98 3.82
CA ASP A 208 0.51 3.67 3.30
C ASP A 208 1.14 2.80 4.39
N TYR A 209 1.69 3.39 5.44
CA TYR A 209 2.22 2.67 6.60
C TYR A 209 2.04 3.45 7.90
N ALA A 210 2.06 2.71 9.01
CA ALA A 210 2.21 3.23 10.36
C ALA A 210 3.00 2.24 11.23
N VAL A 211 3.64 2.76 12.26
CA VAL A 211 4.18 1.97 13.38
C VAL A 211 3.38 2.33 14.62
N LEU A 212 2.70 1.35 15.19
CA LEU A 212 1.88 1.53 16.39
C LEU A 212 2.65 1.08 17.61
N LYS A 213 2.82 1.96 18.60
CA LYS A 213 3.21 1.55 19.94
C LYS A 213 2.01 0.90 20.62
N VAL A 214 2.16 -0.34 21.07
CA VAL A 214 1.07 -1.12 21.67
C VAL A 214 1.20 -1.18 23.19
N ALA A 215 0.06 -1.10 23.87
CA ALA A 215 -0.02 -1.21 25.31
C ALA A 215 -1.29 -1.98 25.74
N LYS A 216 -1.14 -2.87 26.73
CA LYS A 216 -2.28 -3.58 27.31
C LYS A 216 -2.96 -2.70 28.34
N GLN A 217 -4.27 -2.54 28.21
CA GLN A 217 -5.10 -1.76 29.10
C GLN A 217 -5.60 -2.63 30.27
N ALA A 218 -6.13 -2.00 31.32
CA ALA A 218 -6.64 -2.70 32.49
C ALA A 218 -7.82 -3.63 32.18
N ASP A 219 -8.60 -3.33 31.14
CA ASP A 219 -9.71 -4.17 30.64
C ASP A 219 -9.24 -5.34 29.75
N GLY A 220 -7.92 -5.51 29.56
CA GLY A 220 -7.32 -6.54 28.72
C GLY A 220 -7.23 -6.18 27.26
N GLN A 221 -7.76 -5.05 26.82
CA GLN A 221 -7.61 -4.61 25.43
C GLN A 221 -6.18 -4.15 25.14
N VAL A 222 -5.69 -4.40 23.94
CA VAL A 222 -4.42 -3.87 23.45
C VAL A 222 -4.70 -2.67 22.55
N THR A 223 -4.37 -1.48 23.04
CA THR A 223 -4.46 -0.25 22.25
C THR A 223 -3.17 0.00 21.50
N GLY A 224 -3.27 0.74 20.37
CA GLY A 224 -2.14 1.20 19.60
C GLY A 224 -2.16 2.72 19.46
N THR A 225 -1.05 3.38 19.76
CA THR A 225 -0.83 4.80 19.45
C THR A 225 0.16 4.93 18.32
N VAL A 226 -0.09 5.84 17.39
CA VAL A 226 0.79 6.06 16.24
C VAL A 226 2.13 6.61 16.73
N ALA A 227 3.22 5.86 16.52
CA ALA A 227 4.59 6.28 16.78
C ALA A 227 5.25 6.85 15.52
N ASP A 228 4.86 6.35 14.35
CA ASP A 228 5.29 6.83 13.03
C ASP A 228 4.24 6.49 11.99
N GLU A 229 4.11 7.31 10.94
CA GLU A 229 3.23 7.04 9.81
C GLU A 229 3.70 7.80 8.57
N GLY A 230 3.26 7.34 7.41
CA GLY A 230 3.59 8.03 6.17
C GLY A 230 3.00 7.38 4.93
N VAL A 231 3.44 7.89 3.80
CA VAL A 231 3.10 7.37 2.48
C VAL A 231 4.39 7.01 1.74
N PHE A 232 4.36 5.94 0.98
CA PHE A 232 5.45 5.60 0.06
C PHE A 232 5.43 6.55 -1.15
N ASP A 233 6.58 6.73 -1.77
CA ASP A 233 6.70 7.47 -3.02
C ASP A 233 6.02 6.73 -4.19
N GLU A 234 6.08 7.31 -5.39
CA GLU A 234 5.47 6.71 -6.57
C GLU A 234 6.10 5.36 -6.98
N THR A 235 7.21 4.96 -6.39
CA THR A 235 7.89 3.67 -6.62
C THR A 235 7.73 2.70 -5.46
N TRP A 236 6.82 3.00 -4.54
CA TRP A 236 6.57 2.22 -3.32
C TRP A 236 7.78 2.12 -2.39
N GLN A 237 8.67 3.12 -2.42
CA GLN A 237 9.78 3.24 -1.49
C GLN A 237 9.45 4.24 -0.38
N LEU A 238 10.14 4.12 0.74
CA LEU A 238 10.11 5.15 1.76
C LEU A 238 10.66 6.45 1.15
N PRO A 239 9.99 7.59 1.38
CA PRO A 239 10.46 8.87 0.87
C PRO A 239 11.90 9.11 1.34
N SER A 240 12.79 9.44 0.41
CA SER A 240 14.14 9.88 0.79
C SER A 240 14.01 11.19 1.58
N THR A 241 14.48 11.21 2.80
CA THR A 241 14.58 12.43 3.62
C THR A 241 15.60 13.38 2.98
N LYS A 242 15.19 14.04 1.89
CA LYS A 242 15.88 15.20 1.34
C LYS A 242 14.89 16.35 1.37
N ILE A 243 14.88 17.05 2.46
CA ILE A 243 14.45 18.45 2.50
C ILE A 243 15.68 19.31 2.19
#